data_d80bdc286049fa47d485dc45be7ebd4b
#
_entry.id   d80bdc286049fa47d485dc45be7ebd4b
#
_cell.length_a   1.000
_cell.length_b   1.000
_cell.length_c   1.000
_cell.angle_alpha   90.00
_cell.angle_beta   90.00
_cell.angle_gamma   90.00
#
_symmetry.space_group_name_H-M   'P 1'
#
loop_
_entity.id
_entity.type
_entity.pdbx_description
1 polymer ?
#
loop_
_entity_poly.entity_id
_entity_poly.type
_entity_poly.pdbx_seq_one_letter_code
_entity_poly.pdbx_strand_id
1 'polypeptide(L)'
;IATTLINSFLFFIFYFFTIDSHYPHYTGLFTLLLSIFYFLVYLFYDRVSSTKLSITNLYLGILYLTLTIPIQLNNEWITIIWAVEALILTLLSIKLKNNTLRISSYVIGAFTLIKTLMFDTFALNDFSWTYLLDSTRFFSYFISIICFYAIYLALRNLDKDTTANIVSIIYSWAALILLIIIQLIELDNNLV
;
A
#
# COMPACT_ATOMS: atom_id res chain seq x y z
N ILE A 1 12.37 18.79 11.80
CA ILE A 1 12.04 17.50 11.15
C ILE A 1 12.09 16.38 12.16
N ALA A 2 13.23 16.07 12.76
CA ALA A 2 13.34 14.97 13.74
C ALA A 2 12.33 15.13 14.90
N THR A 3 12.21 16.32 15.44
CA THR A 3 11.26 16.64 16.51
C THR A 3 9.80 16.38 16.09
N THR A 4 9.44 16.78 14.87
CA THR A 4 8.09 16.55 14.32
C THR A 4 7.77 15.06 14.19
N LEU A 5 8.73 14.30 13.66
CA LEU A 5 8.59 12.84 13.50
C LEU A 5 8.46 12.14 14.86
N ILE A 6 9.34 12.46 15.81
CA ILE A 6 9.32 11.88 17.16
C ILE A 6 8.02 12.21 17.88
N ASN A 7 7.60 13.46 17.87
CA ASN A 7 6.35 13.88 18.52
C ASN A 7 5.13 13.20 17.87
N SER A 8 5.08 13.14 16.55
CA SER A 8 4.01 12.46 15.83
C SER A 8 3.91 10.99 16.22
N PHE A 9 5.06 10.31 16.27
CA PHE A 9 5.12 8.89 16.59
C PHE A 9 4.76 8.59 18.05
N LEU A 10 5.27 9.39 18.99
CA LEU A 10 4.93 9.28 20.41
C LEU A 10 3.43 9.55 20.66
N PHE A 11 2.89 10.58 20.02
CA PHE A 11 1.46 10.89 20.06
C PHE A 11 0.63 9.72 19.53
N PHE A 12 1.00 9.18 18.36
CA PHE A 12 0.32 8.04 17.78
C PHE A 12 0.33 6.83 18.71
N ILE A 13 1.49 6.43 19.23
CA ILE A 13 1.62 5.29 20.13
C ILE A 13 0.74 5.47 21.36
N PHE A 14 0.87 6.60 22.04
CA PHE A 14 0.13 6.86 23.28
C PHE A 14 -1.38 6.79 23.05
N TYR A 15 -1.90 7.50 22.05
CA TYR A 15 -3.34 7.52 21.79
C TYR A 15 -3.84 6.22 21.15
N PHE A 16 -3.04 5.55 20.32
CA PHE A 16 -3.38 4.27 19.73
C PHE A 16 -3.67 3.24 20.83
N PHE A 17 -2.75 3.02 21.76
CA PHE A 17 -2.96 2.09 22.87
C PHE A 17 -4.11 2.50 23.80
N THR A 18 -4.32 3.79 24.01
CA THR A 18 -5.45 4.27 24.82
C THR A 18 -6.79 4.00 24.14
N ILE A 19 -6.90 4.23 22.83
CA ILE A 19 -8.13 3.99 22.07
C ILE A 19 -8.36 2.50 21.90
N ASP A 20 -7.33 1.73 21.56
CA ASP A 20 -7.42 0.28 21.36
C ASP A 20 -7.91 -0.44 22.61
N SER A 21 -7.45 -0.03 23.79
CA SER A 21 -7.88 -0.62 25.06
C SER A 21 -9.34 -0.36 25.44
N HIS A 22 -9.92 0.76 25.01
CA HIS A 22 -11.28 1.17 25.39
C HIS A 22 -12.27 1.09 24.22
N TYR A 23 -11.81 1.35 23.00
CA TYR A 23 -12.63 1.47 21.82
C TYR A 23 -11.94 0.88 20.58
N PRO A 24 -11.68 -0.44 20.50
CA PRO A 24 -10.89 -1.07 19.43
C PRO A 24 -11.45 -0.82 18.02
N HIS A 25 -12.77 -0.67 17.88
CA HIS A 25 -13.40 -0.39 16.59
C HIS A 25 -13.10 1.00 16.01
N TYR A 26 -12.62 1.94 16.84
CA TYR A 26 -12.32 3.31 16.41
C TYR A 26 -10.83 3.59 16.18
N THR A 27 -9.95 2.61 16.40
CA THR A 27 -8.49 2.76 16.20
C THR A 27 -8.12 3.11 14.76
N GLY A 28 -8.77 2.46 13.79
CA GLY A 28 -8.58 2.79 12.37
C GLY A 28 -9.13 4.16 12.00
N LEU A 29 -10.28 4.56 12.55
CA LEU A 29 -10.81 5.91 12.33
C LEU A 29 -9.87 6.98 12.89
N PHE A 30 -9.31 6.76 14.09
CA PHE A 30 -8.32 7.66 14.66
C PHE A 30 -7.10 7.81 13.75
N THR A 31 -6.55 6.70 13.26
CA THR A 31 -5.40 6.70 12.36
C THR A 31 -5.70 7.42 11.04
N LEU A 32 -6.91 7.23 10.50
CA LEU A 32 -7.38 7.94 9.30
C LEU A 32 -7.48 9.45 9.53
N LEU A 33 -8.06 9.88 10.66
CA LEU A 33 -8.14 11.31 11.01
C LEU A 33 -6.75 11.94 11.16
N LEU A 34 -5.81 11.19 11.73
CA LEU A 34 -4.42 11.63 11.83
C LEU A 34 -3.77 11.79 10.45
N SER A 35 -4.02 10.87 9.53
CA SER A 35 -3.58 10.97 8.14
C SER A 35 -4.14 12.24 7.46
N ILE A 36 -5.45 12.47 7.57
CA ILE A 36 -6.11 13.66 7.02
C ILE A 36 -5.51 14.94 7.62
N PHE A 37 -5.28 14.97 8.92
CA PHE A 37 -4.65 16.10 9.59
C PHE A 37 -3.27 16.44 8.98
N TYR A 38 -2.41 15.44 8.79
CA TYR A 38 -1.09 15.67 8.19
C TYR A 38 -1.15 16.07 6.71
N PHE A 39 -2.14 15.59 5.95
CA PHE A 39 -2.37 16.08 4.59
C PHE A 39 -2.83 17.54 4.56
N LEU A 40 -3.69 17.96 5.48
CA LEU A 40 -4.09 19.38 5.59
C LEU A 40 -2.90 20.25 5.99
N VAL A 41 -2.09 19.82 6.93
CA VAL A 41 -0.85 20.53 7.33
C VAL A 41 0.12 20.60 6.15
N TYR A 42 0.27 19.53 5.36
CA TYR A 42 1.07 19.55 4.13
C TYR A 42 0.59 20.65 3.18
N LEU A 43 -0.71 20.69 2.87
CA LEU A 43 -1.29 21.70 1.96
C LEU A 43 -1.10 23.13 2.46
N PHE A 44 -1.13 23.32 3.77
CA PHE A 44 -0.89 24.64 4.38
C PHE A 44 0.58 25.07 4.24
N TYR A 45 1.52 24.19 4.58
CA TYR A 45 2.95 24.50 4.48
C TYR A 45 3.45 24.58 3.04
N ASP A 46 2.87 23.85 2.10
CA ASP A 46 3.20 23.95 0.69
C ASP A 46 2.92 25.34 0.12
N ARG A 47 1.88 26.03 0.66
CA ARG A 47 1.54 27.41 0.28
C ARG A 47 2.43 28.47 0.95
N VAL A 48 3.00 28.17 2.11
CA VAL A 48 3.76 29.14 2.93
C VAL A 48 5.28 29.05 2.75
N SER A 49 5.77 28.16 1.86
CA SER A 49 7.19 28.01 1.46
C SER A 49 8.15 27.26 2.39
N SER A 50 7.68 26.43 3.28
CA SER A 50 8.56 25.56 4.09
C SER A 50 8.67 24.15 3.49
N THR A 51 9.45 24.00 2.43
CA THR A 51 9.57 22.74 1.63
C THR A 51 9.92 21.50 2.46
N LYS A 52 10.84 21.62 3.43
CA LYS A 52 11.24 20.46 4.25
C LYS A 52 10.15 20.00 5.21
N LEU A 53 9.43 20.92 5.84
CA LEU A 53 8.30 20.59 6.72
C LEU A 53 7.10 20.08 5.92
N SER A 54 6.83 20.66 4.77
CA SER A 54 5.81 20.21 3.83
C SER A 54 6.03 18.75 3.46
N ILE A 55 7.22 18.39 2.98
CA ILE A 55 7.56 17.00 2.60
C ILE A 55 7.43 16.04 3.81
N THR A 56 7.87 16.45 5.00
CA THR A 56 7.73 15.62 6.21
C THR A 56 6.27 15.31 6.55
N ASN A 57 5.39 16.33 6.46
CA ASN A 57 3.96 16.14 6.70
C ASN A 57 3.30 15.27 5.63
N LEU A 58 3.74 15.36 4.37
CA LEU A 58 3.29 14.48 3.30
C LEU A 58 3.64 13.01 3.59
N TYR A 59 4.88 12.73 4.02
CA TYR A 59 5.27 11.36 4.41
C TYR A 59 4.46 10.85 5.61
N LEU A 60 4.22 11.69 6.62
CA LEU A 60 3.40 11.30 7.77
C LEU A 60 1.95 11.02 7.37
N GLY A 61 1.37 11.84 6.49
CA GLY A 61 0.03 11.63 5.96
C GLY A 61 -0.10 10.28 5.24
N ILE A 62 0.84 9.97 4.34
CA ILE A 62 0.89 8.70 3.62
C ILE A 62 1.10 7.53 4.61
N LEU A 63 2.04 7.65 5.55
CA LEU A 63 2.33 6.62 6.54
C LEU A 63 1.08 6.26 7.35
N TYR A 64 0.36 7.25 7.89
CA TYR A 64 -0.85 6.99 8.67
C TYR A 64 -2.00 6.47 7.82
N LEU A 65 -2.11 6.87 6.54
CA LEU A 65 -3.06 6.29 5.61
C LEU A 65 -2.78 4.79 5.41
N THR A 66 -1.54 4.44 5.11
CA THR A 66 -1.11 3.06 4.92
C THR A 66 -1.31 2.21 6.17
N LEU A 67 -1.07 2.78 7.38
CA LEU A 67 -1.31 2.09 8.66
C LEU A 67 -2.79 1.93 8.98
N THR A 68 -3.66 2.82 8.55
CA THR A 68 -5.11 2.69 8.74
C THR A 68 -5.65 1.38 8.16
N ILE A 69 -5.10 0.95 7.04
CA ILE A 69 -5.56 -0.22 6.29
C ILE A 69 -5.45 -1.51 7.12
N PRO A 70 -4.27 -1.91 7.64
CA PRO A 70 -4.15 -3.14 8.44
C PRO A 70 -4.81 -3.06 9.82
N ILE A 71 -5.04 -1.85 10.34
CA ILE A 71 -5.72 -1.65 11.62
C ILE A 71 -7.23 -1.89 11.50
N GLN A 72 -7.84 -1.48 10.37
CA GLN A 72 -9.29 -1.48 10.21
C GLN A 72 -9.82 -2.65 9.39
N LEU A 73 -8.99 -3.28 8.56
CA LEU A 73 -9.44 -4.24 7.55
C LEU A 73 -8.92 -5.66 7.80
N ASN A 74 -9.68 -6.63 7.29
CA ASN A 74 -9.28 -8.03 7.30
C ASN A 74 -8.16 -8.31 6.28
N ASN A 75 -7.47 -9.44 6.47
CA ASN A 75 -6.23 -9.79 5.74
C ASN A 75 -6.28 -9.62 4.22
N GLU A 76 -7.33 -10.07 3.55
CA GLU A 76 -7.41 -10.03 2.08
C GLU A 76 -7.61 -8.60 1.56
N TRP A 77 -8.41 -7.79 2.25
CA TRP A 77 -8.66 -6.39 1.90
C TRP A 77 -7.40 -5.52 2.03
N ILE A 78 -6.49 -5.86 2.94
CA ILE A 78 -5.23 -5.14 3.12
C ILE A 78 -4.44 -5.17 1.80
N THR A 79 -4.27 -6.34 1.19
CA THR A 79 -3.53 -6.52 -0.06
C THR A 79 -4.16 -5.71 -1.20
N ILE A 80 -5.48 -5.79 -1.35
CA ILE A 80 -6.23 -5.07 -2.39
C ILE A 80 -6.01 -3.56 -2.27
N ILE A 81 -6.20 -3.01 -1.07
CA ILE A 81 -6.16 -1.56 -0.88
C ILE A 81 -4.72 -1.04 -0.97
N TRP A 82 -3.72 -1.78 -0.47
CA TRP A 82 -2.32 -1.41 -0.67
C TRP A 82 -1.90 -1.43 -2.13
N ALA A 83 -2.38 -2.41 -2.94
CA ALA A 83 -2.11 -2.44 -4.38
C ALA A 83 -2.71 -1.20 -5.09
N VAL A 84 -3.94 -0.84 -4.74
CA VAL A 84 -4.63 0.35 -5.27
C VAL A 84 -3.94 1.64 -4.80
N GLU A 85 -3.53 1.71 -3.52
CA GLU A 85 -2.79 2.85 -2.97
C GLU A 85 -1.47 3.06 -3.71
N ALA A 86 -0.69 1.99 -3.93
CA ALA A 86 0.54 2.04 -4.70
C ALA A 86 0.32 2.56 -6.14
N LEU A 87 -0.75 2.12 -6.81
CA LEU A 87 -1.11 2.59 -8.14
C LEU A 87 -1.47 4.08 -8.13
N ILE A 88 -2.33 4.52 -7.23
CA ILE A 88 -2.74 5.93 -7.11
C ILE A 88 -1.53 6.82 -6.84
N LEU A 89 -0.66 6.43 -5.89
CA LEU A 89 0.55 7.20 -5.57
C LEU A 89 1.53 7.25 -6.76
N THR A 90 1.65 6.16 -7.54
CA THR A 90 2.45 6.16 -8.76
C THR A 90 1.91 7.18 -9.77
N LEU A 91 0.61 7.15 -10.06
CA LEU A 91 -0.01 8.08 -11.01
C LEU A 91 0.11 9.53 -10.55
N LEU A 92 -0.13 9.79 -9.26
CA LEU A 92 0.04 11.13 -8.68
C LEU A 92 1.51 11.58 -8.72
N SER A 93 2.46 10.70 -8.46
CA SER A 93 3.90 11.04 -8.52
C SER A 93 4.34 11.48 -9.90
N ILE A 94 3.84 10.83 -10.94
CA ILE A 94 4.12 11.19 -12.35
C ILE A 94 3.46 12.53 -12.69
N LYS A 95 2.17 12.69 -12.34
CA LYS A 95 1.41 13.91 -12.63
C LYS A 95 1.98 15.14 -11.91
N LEU A 96 2.33 15.01 -10.65
CA LEU A 96 2.83 16.11 -9.81
C LEU A 96 4.36 16.25 -9.85
N LYS A 97 5.06 15.35 -10.53
CA LYS A 97 6.53 15.25 -10.56
C LYS A 97 7.14 15.27 -9.16
N ASN A 98 6.50 14.58 -8.23
CA ASN A 98 6.87 14.58 -6.81
C ASN A 98 7.58 13.28 -6.44
N ASN A 99 8.88 13.40 -6.10
CA ASN A 99 9.71 12.26 -5.76
C ASN A 99 9.30 11.58 -4.44
N THR A 100 8.70 12.33 -3.51
CA THR A 100 8.18 11.78 -2.24
C THR A 100 7.07 10.76 -2.51
N LEU A 101 6.07 11.12 -3.33
CA LEU A 101 4.99 10.22 -3.74
C LEU A 101 5.52 8.99 -4.47
N ARG A 102 6.55 9.18 -5.32
CA ARG A 102 7.19 8.09 -6.06
C ARG A 102 7.84 7.07 -5.13
N ILE A 103 8.65 7.52 -4.18
CA ILE A 103 9.29 6.64 -3.20
C ILE A 103 8.24 5.92 -2.35
N SER A 104 7.22 6.64 -1.87
CA SER A 104 6.13 6.04 -1.09
C SER A 104 5.40 4.96 -1.88
N SER A 105 5.11 5.18 -3.17
CA SER A 105 4.45 4.18 -4.01
C SER A 105 5.28 2.90 -4.16
N TYR A 106 6.61 3.03 -4.29
CA TYR A 106 7.50 1.88 -4.39
C TYR A 106 7.56 1.07 -3.09
N VAL A 107 7.60 1.76 -1.96
CA VAL A 107 7.61 1.12 -0.63
C VAL A 107 6.31 0.36 -0.39
N ILE A 108 5.15 0.98 -0.66
CA ILE A 108 3.84 0.34 -0.48
C ILE A 108 3.68 -0.84 -1.45
N GLY A 109 4.09 -0.67 -2.71
CA GLY A 109 4.07 -1.77 -3.67
C GLY A 109 4.95 -2.96 -3.27
N ALA A 110 6.12 -2.69 -2.69
CA ALA A 110 6.98 -3.75 -2.14
C ALA A 110 6.31 -4.45 -0.94
N PHE A 111 5.68 -3.71 -0.02
CA PHE A 111 4.91 -4.31 1.09
C PHE A 111 3.74 -5.14 0.59
N THR A 112 3.01 -4.67 -0.43
CA THR A 112 1.94 -5.44 -1.07
C THR A 112 2.47 -6.76 -1.61
N LEU A 113 3.58 -6.73 -2.35
CA LEU A 113 4.18 -7.93 -2.93
C LEU A 113 4.64 -8.92 -1.85
N ILE A 114 5.36 -8.43 -0.83
CA ILE A 114 5.82 -9.27 0.29
C ILE A 114 4.64 -9.90 1.01
N LYS A 115 3.59 -9.11 1.31
CA LYS A 115 2.39 -9.63 1.98
C LYS A 115 1.72 -10.70 1.14
N THR A 116 1.51 -10.46 -0.16
CA THR A 116 0.88 -11.43 -1.06
C THR A 116 1.68 -12.72 -1.14
N LEU A 117 3.01 -12.64 -1.29
CA LEU A 117 3.86 -13.82 -1.40
C LEU A 117 4.03 -14.58 -0.09
N MET A 118 4.19 -13.88 1.05
CA MET A 118 4.51 -14.54 2.32
C MET A 118 3.28 -14.89 3.14
N PHE A 119 2.24 -14.08 3.11
CA PHE A 119 1.07 -14.28 3.97
C PHE A 119 -0.11 -14.87 3.19
N ASP A 120 -0.44 -14.33 2.02
CA ASP A 120 -1.60 -14.78 1.27
C ASP A 120 -1.32 -16.14 0.58
N THR A 121 -0.04 -16.43 0.22
CA THR A 121 0.36 -17.72 -0.39
C THR A 121 0.59 -18.81 0.66
N PHE A 122 1.26 -18.52 1.79
CA PHE A 122 1.61 -19.53 2.79
C PHE A 122 0.54 -19.77 3.86
N ALA A 123 -0.47 -18.92 3.99
CA ALA A 123 -1.62 -19.18 4.85
C ALA A 123 -2.51 -20.36 4.37
N LEU A 124 -1.91 -21.25 3.56
CA LEU A 124 -2.57 -22.36 2.86
C LEU A 124 -2.92 -23.55 3.76
N ASN A 125 -2.51 -23.56 5.05
CA ASN A 125 -2.71 -24.71 5.92
C ASN A 125 -4.17 -25.02 6.30
N ASP A 126 -5.10 -24.07 6.07
CA ASP A 126 -6.55 -24.25 6.32
C ASP A 126 -7.39 -24.21 5.04
N PHE A 127 -6.79 -24.52 3.91
CA PHE A 127 -7.39 -24.37 2.60
C PHE A 127 -8.28 -25.55 2.26
N SER A 128 -9.60 -25.36 2.33
CA SER A 128 -10.54 -26.20 1.59
C SER A 128 -10.56 -25.71 0.13
N TRP A 129 -9.93 -26.49 -0.73
CA TRP A 129 -9.63 -26.18 -2.13
C TRP A 129 -10.86 -25.99 -3.05
N THR A 130 -12.06 -26.09 -2.54
CA THR A 130 -13.27 -26.29 -3.32
C THR A 130 -13.75 -25.10 -4.15
N TYR A 131 -13.34 -23.86 -3.88
CA TYR A 131 -13.86 -22.70 -4.64
C TYR A 131 -12.88 -21.52 -4.67
N LEU A 132 -11.88 -21.58 -5.57
CA LEU A 132 -10.94 -20.47 -5.74
C LEU A 132 -11.63 -19.18 -6.21
N LEU A 133 -12.62 -19.30 -7.12
CA LEU A 133 -13.39 -18.17 -7.62
C LEU A 133 -14.33 -17.55 -6.57
N ASP A 134 -14.69 -18.30 -5.53
CA ASP A 134 -15.55 -17.84 -4.44
C ASP A 134 -14.72 -17.25 -3.26
N SER A 135 -13.38 -17.34 -3.34
CA SER A 135 -12.51 -16.86 -2.28
C SER A 135 -12.11 -15.40 -2.51
N THR A 136 -12.23 -14.58 -1.48
CA THR A 136 -11.71 -13.19 -1.44
C THR A 136 -10.21 -13.12 -1.77
N ARG A 137 -9.47 -14.23 -1.60
CA ARG A 137 -8.06 -14.38 -1.95
C ARG A 137 -7.82 -14.29 -3.46
N PHE A 138 -8.65 -14.94 -4.29
CA PHE A 138 -8.56 -14.81 -5.74
C PHE A 138 -8.64 -13.34 -6.17
N PHE A 139 -9.58 -12.59 -5.58
CA PHE A 139 -9.71 -11.16 -5.86
C PHE A 139 -8.49 -10.37 -5.43
N SER A 140 -7.85 -10.72 -4.31
CA SER A 140 -6.62 -10.03 -3.86
C SER A 140 -5.46 -10.20 -4.83
N TYR A 141 -5.23 -11.42 -5.33
CA TYR A 141 -4.24 -11.68 -6.37
C TYR A 141 -4.58 -11.00 -7.69
N PHE A 142 -5.82 -11.16 -8.15
CA PHE A 142 -6.28 -10.62 -9.43
C PHE A 142 -6.16 -9.09 -9.49
N ILE A 143 -6.62 -8.40 -8.44
CA ILE A 143 -6.51 -6.94 -8.35
C ILE A 143 -5.04 -6.52 -8.24
N SER A 144 -4.23 -7.23 -7.46
CA SER A 144 -2.79 -6.93 -7.35
C SER A 144 -2.06 -7.06 -8.69
N ILE A 145 -2.35 -8.09 -9.49
CA ILE A 145 -1.82 -8.28 -10.84
C ILE A 145 -2.19 -7.09 -11.74
N ILE A 146 -3.47 -6.71 -11.74
CA ILE A 146 -3.96 -5.57 -12.54
C ILE A 146 -3.26 -4.28 -12.11
N CYS A 147 -3.16 -4.02 -10.80
CA CYS A 147 -2.50 -2.82 -10.29
C CYS A 147 -1.02 -2.78 -10.64
N PHE A 148 -0.29 -3.88 -10.46
CA PHE A 148 1.13 -3.95 -10.78
C PHE A 148 1.39 -3.80 -12.28
N TYR A 149 0.55 -4.40 -13.13
CA TYR A 149 0.65 -4.22 -14.56
C TYR A 149 0.31 -2.78 -15.00
N ALA A 150 -0.68 -2.15 -14.36
CA ALA A 150 -1.00 -0.74 -14.59
C ALA A 150 0.15 0.19 -14.14
N ILE A 151 0.80 -0.09 -13.01
CA ILE A 151 2.01 0.63 -12.56
C ILE A 151 3.14 0.48 -13.57
N TYR A 152 3.40 -0.75 -14.07
CA TYR A 152 4.37 -1.01 -15.12
C TYR A 152 4.11 -0.14 -16.36
N LEU A 153 2.87 -0.13 -16.86
CA LEU A 153 2.50 0.67 -18.03
C LEU A 153 2.64 2.18 -17.78
N ALA A 154 2.23 2.64 -16.60
CA ALA A 154 2.35 4.05 -16.23
C ALA A 154 3.80 4.51 -16.16
N LEU A 155 4.66 3.77 -15.48
CA LEU A 155 6.09 4.09 -15.37
C LEU A 155 6.79 4.03 -16.72
N ARG A 156 6.51 3.03 -17.54
CA ARG A 156 7.16 2.85 -18.85
C ARG A 156 6.75 3.91 -19.86
N ASN A 157 5.46 4.28 -19.90
CA ASN A 157 4.93 5.14 -20.95
C ASN A 157 4.92 6.62 -20.57
N LEU A 158 4.74 6.94 -19.30
CA LEU A 158 4.55 8.32 -18.81
C LEU A 158 5.77 8.89 -18.10
N ASP A 159 6.67 8.03 -17.57
CA ASP A 159 7.88 8.44 -16.89
C ASP A 159 9.12 8.04 -17.69
N LYS A 160 9.97 9.03 -18.04
CA LYS A 160 11.20 8.81 -18.82
C LYS A 160 12.44 8.67 -17.95
N ASP A 161 12.28 8.59 -16.62
CA ASP A 161 13.40 8.46 -15.69
C ASP A 161 13.99 7.04 -15.75
N THR A 162 15.32 6.94 -15.66
CA THR A 162 16.04 5.66 -15.71
C THR A 162 15.63 4.76 -14.52
N THR A 163 15.43 5.34 -13.34
CA THR A 163 14.97 4.61 -12.15
C THR A 163 13.57 4.07 -12.33
N ALA A 164 12.66 4.85 -12.96
CA ALA A 164 11.30 4.42 -13.26
C ALA A 164 11.29 3.22 -14.22
N ASN A 165 12.20 3.18 -15.20
CA ASN A 165 12.32 2.06 -16.12
C ASN A 165 12.74 0.76 -15.40
N ILE A 166 13.71 0.82 -14.48
CA ILE A 166 14.14 -0.35 -13.70
C ILE A 166 12.99 -0.85 -12.83
N VAL A 167 12.32 0.06 -12.12
CA VAL A 167 11.20 -0.29 -11.25
C VAL A 167 10.01 -0.82 -12.05
N SER A 168 9.75 -0.31 -13.25
CA SER A 168 8.71 -0.83 -14.13
C SER A 168 8.94 -2.31 -14.48
N ILE A 169 10.18 -2.70 -14.75
CA ILE A 169 10.53 -4.10 -15.02
C ILE A 169 10.23 -4.97 -13.79
N ILE A 170 10.56 -4.49 -12.58
CA ILE A 170 10.26 -5.22 -11.33
C ILE A 170 8.76 -5.46 -11.17
N TYR A 171 7.91 -4.44 -11.40
CA TYR A 171 6.46 -4.61 -11.35
C TYR A 171 5.91 -5.55 -12.42
N SER A 172 6.51 -5.55 -13.61
CA SER A 172 6.15 -6.51 -14.66
C SER A 172 6.43 -7.95 -14.23
N TRP A 173 7.62 -8.22 -13.66
CA TRP A 173 7.95 -9.54 -13.14
C TRP A 173 7.08 -9.92 -11.94
N ALA A 174 6.79 -8.99 -11.04
CA ALA A 174 5.89 -9.23 -9.92
C ALA A 174 4.49 -9.65 -10.40
N ALA A 175 3.92 -8.95 -11.37
CA ALA A 175 2.63 -9.33 -11.95
C ALA A 175 2.66 -10.72 -12.60
N LEU A 176 3.73 -11.05 -13.33
CA LEU A 176 3.91 -12.38 -13.94
C LEU A 176 4.05 -13.50 -12.90
N ILE A 177 4.83 -13.29 -11.85
CA ILE A 177 5.00 -14.26 -10.75
C ILE A 177 3.66 -14.53 -10.08
N LEU A 178 2.89 -13.49 -9.73
CA LEU A 178 1.57 -13.66 -9.13
C LEU A 178 0.60 -14.41 -10.06
N LEU A 179 0.67 -14.16 -11.38
CA LEU A 179 -0.16 -14.84 -12.36
C LEU A 179 0.21 -16.32 -12.45
N ILE A 180 1.49 -16.67 -12.41
CA ILE A 180 1.97 -18.06 -12.39
C ILE A 180 1.50 -18.77 -11.10
N ILE A 181 1.60 -18.10 -9.95
CA ILE A 181 1.16 -18.66 -8.68
C ILE A 181 -0.34 -18.99 -8.71
N ILE A 182 -1.19 -18.08 -9.22
CA ILE A 182 -2.63 -18.36 -9.37
C ILE A 182 -2.85 -19.60 -10.26
N GLN A 183 -2.15 -19.67 -11.39
CA GLN A 183 -2.30 -20.82 -12.30
C GLN A 183 -1.85 -22.14 -11.67
N LEU A 184 -0.75 -22.14 -10.90
CA LEU A 184 -0.29 -23.33 -10.18
C LEU A 184 -1.29 -23.78 -9.13
N ILE A 185 -1.88 -22.85 -8.38
CA ILE A 185 -2.90 -23.14 -7.39
C ILE A 185 -4.15 -23.74 -8.07
N GLU A 186 -4.54 -23.24 -9.24
CA GLU A 186 -5.73 -23.71 -9.96
C GLU A 186 -5.50 -25.09 -10.63
N LEU A 187 -4.28 -25.36 -11.11
CA LEU A 187 -3.93 -26.66 -11.70
C LEU A 187 -3.90 -27.77 -10.66
N ASP A 188 -3.38 -27.54 -9.47
CA ASP A 188 -3.33 -28.50 -8.37
C ASP A 188 -4.76 -28.92 -7.92
N ASN A 189 -5.71 -28.01 -8.00
CA ASN A 189 -7.13 -28.25 -7.70
C ASN A 189 -7.84 -29.15 -8.73
N ASN A 190 -7.39 -29.15 -9.98
CA ASN A 190 -8.03 -29.94 -11.05
C ASN A 190 -7.47 -31.35 -11.14
N LEU A 191 -6.41 -31.70 -10.37
CA LEU A 191 -5.76 -33.00 -10.37
C LEU A 191 -6.19 -33.91 -9.21
N VAL A 192 -7.04 -33.43 -8.29
CA VAL A 192 -7.62 -34.17 -7.15
C VAL A 192 -9.11 -34.37 -7.37
#